data_2bfe63969b2f2cda69a9cb8fe0c91312
#
_entry.id   2bfe63969b2f2cda69a9cb8fe0c91312
#
_cell.length_a   1.000
_cell.length_b   1.000
_cell.length_c   1.000
_cell.angle_alpha   90.00
_cell.angle_beta   90.00
_cell.angle_gamma   90.00
#
_symmetry.space_group_name_H-M   'P 1'
#
loop_
_entity.id
_entity.type
_entity.pdbx_description
1 polymer ?
#
loop_
_entity_poly.entity_id
_entity_poly.type
_entity_poly.pdbx_seq_one_letter_code
_entity_poly.pdbx_strand_id
1 'polypeptide(L)'
;MKKRTHLTKKKLTVHLGAALREARLKAELTQADVAERVGVATEVYGRVERGNLTPSVPSLRRLCVALRVDANAVLNLNGREAAAWLKESEPTSEESPRLRRLLRTLRQLDDKQLTAVGFMARSLLHPTGGPEAQ
;
A
#
# COMPACT_ATOMS: atom_id res chain seq x y z
N MET A 1 -5.70 12.04 -10.02
CA MET A 1 -5.14 10.82 -9.44
C MET A 1 -4.07 11.05 -8.39
N LYS A 2 -3.28 12.12 -8.46
CA LYS A 2 -2.27 12.45 -7.42
C LYS A 2 -2.88 12.75 -6.02
N LYS A 3 -4.12 13.24 -5.94
CA LYS A 3 -4.79 13.60 -4.68
C LYS A 3 -5.14 12.39 -3.79
N ARG A 4 -5.48 11.23 -4.36
CA ARG A 4 -5.84 10.02 -3.59
C ARG A 4 -4.64 9.42 -2.87
N THR A 5 -3.49 9.33 -3.54
CA THR A 5 -2.26 8.77 -2.96
C THR A 5 -1.73 9.66 -1.82
N HIS A 6 -1.86 10.97 -1.95
CA HIS A 6 -1.39 11.91 -0.94
C HIS A 6 -2.26 11.89 0.33
N LEU A 7 -3.58 11.82 0.17
CA LEU A 7 -4.54 11.69 1.27
C LEU A 7 -4.33 10.37 2.04
N THR A 8 -4.06 9.29 1.32
CA THR A 8 -3.82 7.97 1.89
C THR A 8 -2.54 7.95 2.72
N LYS A 9 -1.45 8.55 2.21
CA LYS A 9 -0.19 8.67 2.94
C LYS A 9 -0.36 9.49 4.22
N LYS A 10 -1.05 10.62 4.16
CA LYS A 10 -1.31 11.47 5.32
C LYS A 10 -2.18 10.77 6.37
N LYS A 11 -3.24 10.08 5.95
CA LYS A 11 -4.08 9.28 6.84
C LYS A 11 -3.29 8.19 7.56
N LEU A 12 -2.42 7.48 6.84
CA LEU A 12 -1.55 6.47 7.42
C LEU A 12 -0.58 7.09 8.44
N THR A 13 0.06 8.19 8.10
CA THR A 13 1.03 8.88 8.96
C THR A 13 0.36 9.37 10.25
N VAL A 14 -0.86 9.90 10.17
CA VAL A 14 -1.64 10.33 11.34
C VAL A 14 -2.04 9.14 12.21
N HIS A 15 -2.53 8.06 11.60
CA HIS A 15 -2.91 6.84 12.33
C HIS A 15 -1.71 6.22 13.06
N LEU A 16 -0.58 6.13 12.37
CA LEU A 16 0.67 5.61 12.92
C LEU A 16 1.11 6.43 14.14
N GLY A 17 1.10 7.75 14.02
CA GLY A 17 1.46 8.65 15.13
C GLY A 17 0.54 8.50 16.34
N ALA A 18 -0.77 8.40 16.10
CA ALA A 18 -1.77 8.21 17.14
C ALA A 18 -1.59 6.85 17.85
N ALA A 19 -1.33 5.78 17.11
CA ALA A 19 -1.09 4.45 17.67
C ALA A 19 0.17 4.40 18.54
N LEU A 20 1.24 5.04 18.09
CA LEU A 20 2.49 5.13 18.86
C LEU A 20 2.30 5.96 20.14
N ARG A 21 1.57 7.07 20.05
CA ARG A 21 1.25 7.90 21.22
C ARG A 21 0.45 7.12 22.26
N GLU A 22 -0.59 6.40 21.83
CA GLU A 22 -1.39 5.56 22.72
C GLU A 22 -0.55 4.50 23.42
N ALA A 23 0.32 3.80 22.69
CA ALA A 23 1.22 2.81 23.25
C ALA A 23 2.21 3.44 24.25
N ARG A 24 2.72 4.63 23.95
CA ARG A 24 3.60 5.38 24.85
C ARG A 24 2.91 5.74 26.15
N LEU A 25 1.69 6.27 26.07
CA LEU A 25 0.91 6.66 27.24
C LEU A 25 0.56 5.45 28.12
N LYS A 26 0.21 4.32 27.52
CA LYS A 26 -0.02 3.07 28.25
C LYS A 26 1.23 2.55 28.97
N ALA A 27 2.40 2.80 28.40
CA ALA A 27 3.67 2.43 28.99
C ALA A 27 4.18 3.46 30.02
N GLU A 28 3.43 4.55 30.23
CA GLU A 28 3.79 5.65 31.14
C GLU A 28 5.14 6.30 30.81
N LEU A 29 5.45 6.39 29.53
CA LEU A 29 6.68 6.99 29.01
C LEU A 29 6.45 8.41 28.50
N THR A 30 7.47 9.26 28.63
CA THR A 30 7.51 10.57 27.97
C THR A 30 8.00 10.42 26.53
N GLN A 31 7.80 11.46 25.71
CA GLN A 31 8.37 11.50 24.37
C GLN A 31 9.90 11.40 24.40
N ALA A 32 10.54 12.04 25.39
CA ALA A 32 11.98 11.96 25.58
C ALA A 32 12.46 10.54 25.88
N ASP A 33 11.72 9.79 26.71
CA ASP A 33 12.02 8.40 27.04
C ASP A 33 12.02 7.50 25.79
N VAL A 34 11.02 7.66 24.96
CA VAL A 34 10.90 6.87 23.73
C VAL A 34 11.99 7.26 22.73
N ALA A 35 12.22 8.55 22.55
CA ALA A 35 13.26 9.08 21.66
C ALA A 35 14.65 8.55 22.04
N GLU A 36 14.97 8.53 23.33
CA GLU A 36 16.22 7.97 23.84
C GLU A 36 16.35 6.47 23.52
N ARG A 37 15.31 5.69 23.79
CA ARG A 37 15.30 4.24 23.53
C ARG A 37 15.48 3.89 22.05
N VAL A 38 14.98 4.74 21.18
CA VAL A 38 14.98 4.52 19.72
C VAL A 38 16.21 5.17 19.04
N GLY A 39 16.89 6.08 19.76
CA GLY A 39 18.07 6.75 19.23
C GLY A 39 17.75 7.89 18.26
N VAL A 40 16.64 8.59 18.48
CA VAL A 40 16.25 9.78 17.70
C VAL A 40 16.09 10.99 18.62
N ALA A 41 16.11 12.19 18.04
CA ALA A 41 15.83 13.41 18.79
C ALA A 41 14.37 13.44 19.27
N THR A 42 14.12 13.97 20.47
CA THR A 42 12.76 14.09 21.04
C THR A 42 11.81 14.83 20.10
N GLU A 43 12.27 15.90 19.48
CA GLU A 43 11.47 16.66 18.50
C GLU A 43 11.08 15.83 17.29
N VAL A 44 12.00 15.01 16.78
CA VAL A 44 11.74 14.11 15.64
C VAL A 44 10.65 13.10 16.01
N TYR A 45 10.76 12.47 17.17
CA TYR A 45 9.73 11.55 17.65
C TYR A 45 8.37 12.26 17.85
N GLY A 46 8.39 13.46 18.41
CA GLY A 46 7.16 14.27 18.56
C GLY A 46 6.48 14.57 17.23
N ARG A 47 7.24 14.81 16.17
CA ARG A 47 6.70 15.01 14.82
C ARG A 47 6.08 13.72 14.27
N VAL A 48 6.63 12.57 14.59
CA VAL A 48 6.03 11.28 14.21
C VAL A 48 4.68 11.10 14.89
N GLU A 49 4.58 11.37 16.20
CA GLU A 49 3.31 11.27 16.93
C GLU A 49 2.22 12.21 16.39
N ARG A 50 2.62 13.40 15.96
CA ARG A 50 1.67 14.39 15.39
C ARG A 50 1.27 14.09 13.95
N GLY A 51 1.83 13.06 13.34
CA GLY A 51 1.54 12.71 11.94
C GLY A 51 2.21 13.61 10.92
N ASN A 52 3.26 14.35 11.31
CA ASN A 52 4.00 15.28 10.46
C ASN A 52 5.29 14.69 9.88
N LEU A 53 5.66 13.50 10.32
CA LEU A 53 6.85 12.80 9.86
C LEU A 53 6.58 11.31 9.80
N THR A 54 6.89 10.69 8.67
CA THR A 54 6.84 9.24 8.51
C THR A 54 8.20 8.67 8.90
N PRO A 55 8.30 7.77 9.91
CA PRO A 55 9.55 7.15 10.26
C PRO A 55 10.05 6.22 9.15
N SER A 56 11.36 6.04 9.07
CA SER A 56 11.93 4.99 8.25
C SER A 56 11.52 3.61 8.77
N VAL A 57 11.60 2.59 7.92
CA VAL A 57 11.28 1.21 8.32
C VAL A 57 12.15 0.74 9.50
N PRO A 58 13.49 0.98 9.53
CA PRO A 58 14.31 0.65 10.69
C PRO A 58 13.86 1.39 11.96
N SER A 59 13.51 2.66 11.87
CA SER A 59 13.02 3.45 13.03
C SER A 59 11.67 2.94 13.49
N LEU A 60 10.76 2.63 12.59
CA LEU A 60 9.46 2.04 12.91
C LEU A 60 9.62 0.72 13.65
N ARG A 61 10.51 -0.15 13.19
CA ARG A 61 10.81 -1.42 13.85
C ARG A 61 11.29 -1.19 15.29
N ARG A 62 12.22 -0.25 15.49
CA ARG A 62 12.71 0.09 16.83
C ARG A 62 11.61 0.65 17.73
N LEU A 63 10.74 1.48 17.20
CA LEU A 63 9.56 2.01 17.92
C LEU A 63 8.62 0.88 18.35
N CYS A 64 8.30 -0.04 17.47
CA CYS A 64 7.44 -1.19 17.78
C CYS A 64 8.04 -2.07 18.88
N VAL A 65 9.34 -2.33 18.83
CA VAL A 65 10.04 -3.10 19.85
C VAL A 65 10.06 -2.36 21.18
N ALA A 66 10.41 -1.07 21.18
CA ALA A 66 10.52 -0.25 22.39
C ALA A 66 9.18 -0.08 23.11
N LEU A 67 8.10 0.07 22.36
CA LEU A 67 6.75 0.28 22.88
C LEU A 67 5.94 -1.02 23.01
N ARG A 68 6.52 -2.15 22.60
CA ARG A 68 5.85 -3.47 22.59
C ARG A 68 4.49 -3.43 21.89
N VAL A 69 4.43 -2.75 20.77
CA VAL A 69 3.22 -2.61 19.95
C VAL A 69 3.34 -3.42 18.67
N ASP A 70 2.21 -4.02 18.28
CA ASP A 70 2.14 -4.78 17.03
C ASP A 70 2.24 -3.84 15.82
N ALA A 71 3.19 -4.11 14.93
CA ALA A 71 3.38 -3.35 13.70
C ALA A 71 2.13 -3.35 12.82
N ASN A 72 1.37 -4.44 12.77
CA ASN A 72 0.12 -4.50 12.03
C ASN A 72 -0.91 -3.50 12.56
N ALA A 73 -1.00 -3.35 13.87
CA ALA A 73 -1.89 -2.35 14.49
C ALA A 73 -1.43 -0.92 14.17
N VAL A 74 -0.12 -0.66 14.25
CA VAL A 74 0.47 0.66 13.94
C VAL A 74 0.27 1.04 12.48
N LEU A 75 0.38 0.07 11.57
CA LEU A 75 0.18 0.26 10.13
C LEU A 75 -1.29 0.14 9.68
N ASN A 76 -2.20 -0.07 10.64
CA ASN A 76 -3.62 -0.23 10.37
C ASN A 76 -3.93 -1.41 9.42
N LEU A 77 -3.26 -2.52 9.61
CA LEU A 77 -3.47 -3.74 8.79
C LEU A 77 -4.45 -4.72 9.44
N ASN A 78 -4.86 -4.46 10.69
CA ASN A 78 -5.79 -5.29 11.46
C ASN A 78 -7.16 -4.60 11.55
N GLY A 79 -8.12 -4.98 10.73
CA GLY A 79 -9.49 -4.53 10.88
C GLY A 79 -10.23 -4.21 9.59
N ARG A 80 -11.52 -3.90 9.72
CA ARG A 80 -12.41 -3.61 8.59
C ARG A 80 -12.01 -2.34 7.84
N GLU A 81 -11.55 -1.32 8.54
CA GLU A 81 -11.07 -0.08 7.92
C GLU A 81 -9.79 -0.30 7.12
N ALA A 82 -8.90 -1.16 7.61
CA ALA A 82 -7.71 -1.56 6.87
C ALA A 82 -8.07 -2.27 5.57
N ALA A 83 -9.03 -3.18 5.60
CA ALA A 83 -9.51 -3.88 4.41
C ALA A 83 -10.14 -2.92 3.40
N ALA A 84 -10.91 -1.93 3.87
CA ALA A 84 -11.48 -0.91 3.02
C ALA A 84 -10.40 -0.01 2.40
N TRP A 85 -9.41 0.39 3.19
CA TRP A 85 -8.30 1.23 2.75
C TRP A 85 -7.39 0.50 1.75
N LEU A 86 -7.11 -0.76 1.99
CA LEU A 86 -6.36 -1.60 1.06
C LEU A 86 -7.13 -1.81 -0.25
N LYS A 87 -8.45 -1.97 -0.17
CA LYS A 87 -9.32 -2.07 -1.35
C LYS A 87 -9.40 -0.77 -2.15
N GLU A 88 -9.36 0.39 -1.47
CA GLU A 88 -9.28 1.69 -2.15
C GLU A 88 -7.94 1.91 -2.85
N SER A 89 -6.90 1.25 -2.40
CA SER A 89 -5.55 1.33 -2.96
C SER A 89 -5.28 0.28 -4.03
N GLU A 90 -6.07 -0.80 -4.04
CA GLU A 90 -6.04 -1.73 -5.15
C GLU A 90 -6.67 -1.08 -6.38
N PRO A 91 -5.99 -1.10 -7.52
CA PRO A 91 -6.68 -0.76 -8.75
C PRO A 91 -7.90 -1.67 -8.85
N THR A 92 -9.08 -1.06 -8.96
CA THR A 92 -10.39 -1.73 -9.07
C THR A 92 -10.50 -2.53 -10.37
N SER A 93 -9.53 -3.30 -10.72
CA SER A 93 -9.67 -4.23 -11.80
C SER A 93 -9.57 -5.64 -11.22
N GLU A 94 -10.61 -6.39 -11.42
CA GLU A 94 -10.60 -7.83 -11.30
C GLU A 94 -9.55 -8.46 -12.25
N GLU A 95 -8.71 -7.63 -12.84
CA GLU A 95 -7.67 -8.01 -13.77
C GLU A 95 -6.55 -8.76 -13.04
N SER A 96 -6.31 -9.97 -13.48
CA SER A 96 -5.20 -10.76 -12.99
C SER A 96 -3.85 -10.05 -13.24
N PRO A 97 -2.82 -10.30 -12.43
CA PRO A 97 -1.47 -9.76 -12.69
C PRO A 97 -0.95 -10.08 -14.09
N ARG A 98 -1.38 -11.20 -14.65
CA ARG A 98 -1.04 -11.61 -16.02
C ARG A 98 -1.64 -10.66 -17.06
N LEU A 99 -2.91 -10.29 -16.90
CA LEU A 99 -3.58 -9.35 -17.77
C LEU A 99 -2.96 -7.94 -17.68
N ARG A 100 -2.64 -7.48 -16.48
CA ARG A 100 -1.97 -6.19 -16.28
C ARG A 100 -0.59 -6.13 -16.97
N ARG A 101 0.18 -7.21 -16.93
CA ARG A 101 1.45 -7.31 -17.64
C ARG A 101 1.26 -7.25 -19.15
N LEU A 102 0.25 -7.93 -19.66
CA LEU A 102 -0.11 -7.90 -21.08
C LEU A 102 -0.50 -6.49 -21.53
N LEU A 103 -1.34 -5.80 -20.77
CA LEU A 103 -1.73 -4.42 -21.06
C LEU A 103 -0.53 -3.47 -21.13
N ARG A 104 0.45 -3.63 -20.23
CA ARG A 104 1.69 -2.83 -20.29
C ARG A 104 2.48 -3.07 -21.58
N THR A 105 2.54 -4.30 -22.03
CA THR A 105 3.18 -4.64 -23.29
C THR A 105 2.41 -4.04 -24.48
N LEU A 106 1.09 -4.16 -24.47
CA LEU A 106 0.24 -3.62 -25.55
C LEU A 106 0.35 -2.10 -25.67
N ARG A 107 0.55 -1.38 -24.58
CA ARG A 107 0.72 0.09 -24.62
C ARG A 107 2.00 0.54 -25.32
N GLN A 108 2.97 -0.33 -25.51
CA GLN A 108 4.23 -0.06 -26.22
C GLN A 108 4.11 -0.29 -27.73
N LEU A 109 3.01 -0.84 -28.20
CA LEU A 109 2.79 -1.17 -29.60
C LEU A 109 2.20 0.03 -30.37
N ASP A 110 2.55 0.14 -31.65
CA ASP A 110 1.93 1.10 -32.56
C ASP A 110 0.55 0.62 -33.04
N ASP A 111 -0.17 1.48 -33.76
CA ASP A 111 -1.52 1.18 -34.25
C ASP A 111 -1.59 -0.05 -35.14
N LYS A 112 -0.58 -0.28 -35.97
CA LYS A 112 -0.53 -1.47 -36.86
C LYS A 112 -0.34 -2.74 -36.06
N GLN A 113 0.57 -2.68 -35.08
CA GLN A 113 0.85 -3.80 -34.18
C GLN A 113 -0.37 -4.12 -33.31
N LEU A 114 -1.05 -3.10 -32.78
CA LEU A 114 -2.29 -3.26 -32.01
C LEU A 114 -3.40 -3.88 -32.84
N THR A 115 -3.53 -3.49 -34.11
CA THR A 115 -4.50 -4.09 -35.02
C THR A 115 -4.24 -5.57 -35.25
N ALA A 116 -2.97 -5.95 -35.43
CA ALA A 116 -2.58 -7.35 -35.59
C ALA A 116 -2.85 -8.17 -34.32
N VAL A 117 -2.53 -7.66 -33.15
CA VAL A 117 -2.82 -8.32 -31.87
C VAL A 117 -4.31 -8.45 -31.65
N GLY A 118 -5.10 -7.43 -31.98
CA GLY A 118 -6.55 -7.44 -31.88
C GLY A 118 -7.17 -8.51 -32.75
N PHE A 119 -6.68 -8.65 -34.00
CA PHE A 119 -7.11 -9.73 -34.89
C PHE A 119 -6.82 -11.11 -34.34
N MET A 120 -5.60 -11.33 -33.83
CA MET A 120 -5.19 -12.59 -33.22
C MET A 120 -6.03 -12.93 -31.98
N ALA A 121 -6.29 -11.93 -31.11
CA ALA A 121 -7.12 -12.11 -29.92
C ALA A 121 -8.55 -12.50 -30.27
N ARG A 122 -9.15 -11.87 -31.29
CA ARG A 122 -10.49 -12.23 -31.78
C ARG A 122 -10.55 -13.62 -32.36
N SER A 123 -9.51 -14.04 -33.07
CA SER A 123 -9.42 -15.40 -33.63
C SER A 123 -9.41 -16.48 -32.54
N LEU A 124 -8.85 -16.17 -31.37
CA LEU A 124 -8.85 -17.07 -30.22
C LEU A 124 -10.22 -17.16 -29.52
N LEU A 125 -11.00 -16.08 -29.57
CA LEU A 125 -12.36 -16.07 -29.00
C LEU A 125 -13.36 -16.85 -29.86
N HIS A 126 -13.14 -16.87 -31.17
CA HIS A 126 -13.97 -17.60 -32.11
C HIS A 126 -13.12 -18.65 -32.82
N PRO A 127 -12.79 -19.76 -32.16
CA PRO A 127 -12.10 -20.84 -32.85
C PRO A 127 -13.04 -21.27 -34.03
N THR A 128 -12.57 -21.11 -35.23
CA THR A 128 -13.24 -21.67 -36.41
C THR A 128 -13.49 -23.14 -36.13
N GLY A 129 -14.76 -23.50 -36.09
CA GLY A 129 -15.18 -24.86 -35.79
C GLY A 129 -14.36 -25.85 -36.60
N GLY A 130 -13.78 -26.83 -35.91
CA GLY A 130 -13.19 -27.98 -36.58
C GLY A 130 -14.23 -28.59 -37.52
N PRO A 131 -13.82 -29.33 -38.57
CA PRO A 131 -14.74 -29.91 -39.50
C PRO A 131 -15.75 -30.76 -38.72
N GLU A 132 -17.02 -30.43 -38.88
CA GLU A 132 -18.09 -31.31 -38.43
C GLU A 132 -17.83 -32.66 -39.08
N ALA A 133 -17.46 -33.63 -38.27
CA ALA A 133 -17.44 -35.02 -38.69
C ALA A 133 -18.88 -35.43 -38.95
N GLN A 134 -19.24 -35.54 -40.21
CA GLN A 134 -20.45 -36.23 -40.61
C GLN A 134 -20.29 -37.72 -40.35
#